data_ece9d11f9cadc9a4673af266061f4c74
#
_entry.id   ece9d11f9cadc9a4673af266061f4c74
#
_cell.length_a   1.000
_cell.length_b   1.000
_cell.length_c   1.000
_cell.angle_alpha   90.00
_cell.angle_beta   90.00
_cell.angle_gamma   90.00
#
_symmetry.space_group_name_H-M   'P 1'
#
loop_
_entity.id
_entity.type
_entity.pdbx_description
1 polymer ?
#
loop_
_entity_poly.entity_id
_entity_poly.type
_entity_poly.pdbx_seq_one_letter_code
_entity_poly.pdbx_strand_id
1 'polypeptide(L)'
;MGQLVERGHELTPDPKQAEVLVVNTCSFIDPAKKESVDTILEMAEYKKSGAAKRLIVAGCLVERYRDDIRKNIPEVDAVLGTNELESIVGLCERDGAAANPFEPYLYHDLTPRVLSTARHFAYVKIAEGCDHPCSFCAIPQYRGKFRSRHFESVVVEATRLFAQGVREINLIGQDTTSYGEDLGIKDGLAQLMARLAQIETPFEKWIRFLYCYPNRITQRLLDTIAEHAALVKYIDMPLQHASAGVLKRMKRGSHGDFFLKLLERIRTTIPGVAIRTSMIVGFPGESETDFETLCDFVKAARLDRLGVFSYSDEDTSASFQLDQKVDARTIYNRKRKLMAVQRRISRARNREMIGREVDVLIDGPSEETDLLWQGRMSTQAPEIDGICYINDFEGAPPERGEIRRMRVTEAHDYDLVGAIAAPHGERHAVKGDPFPILTATR
;
A
#
# COMPACT_ATOMS: atom_id res chain seq x y z
N MET A 1 12.23 -3.21 -13.52
CA MET A 1 13.06 -2.02 -13.80
C MET A 1 14.51 -2.22 -13.36
N GLY A 2 14.82 -2.50 -12.09
CA GLY A 2 16.22 -2.65 -11.64
C GLY A 2 17.07 -3.60 -12.46
N GLN A 3 16.57 -4.80 -12.77
CA GLN A 3 17.27 -5.79 -13.62
C GLN A 3 17.55 -5.28 -15.04
N LEU A 4 16.62 -4.48 -15.61
CA LEU A 4 16.79 -3.88 -16.92
C LEU A 4 17.90 -2.80 -16.90
N VAL A 5 17.88 -1.93 -15.88
CA VAL A 5 18.92 -0.91 -15.71
C VAL A 5 20.30 -1.54 -15.50
N GLU A 6 20.40 -2.61 -14.70
CA GLU A 6 21.66 -3.36 -14.48
C GLU A 6 22.20 -3.96 -15.78
N ARG A 7 21.33 -4.29 -16.74
CA ARG A 7 21.69 -4.78 -18.08
C ARG A 7 21.97 -3.66 -19.08
N GLY A 8 21.92 -2.39 -18.67
CA GLY A 8 22.22 -1.24 -19.49
C GLY A 8 21.05 -0.66 -20.28
N HIS A 9 19.81 -1.09 -19.95
CA HIS A 9 18.62 -0.44 -20.52
C HIS A 9 18.38 0.91 -19.85
N GLU A 10 17.98 1.90 -20.63
CA GLU A 10 17.54 3.21 -20.16
C GLU A 10 16.02 3.21 -19.95
N LEU A 11 15.57 3.84 -18.86
CA LEU A 11 14.15 4.03 -18.59
C LEU A 11 13.71 5.39 -19.09
N THR A 12 12.63 5.45 -19.87
CA THR A 12 12.00 6.69 -20.31
C THR A 12 10.58 6.81 -19.78
N PRO A 13 10.15 8.01 -19.35
CA PRO A 13 8.75 8.26 -18.99
C PRO A 13 7.85 8.46 -20.21
N ASP A 14 8.42 8.72 -21.39
CA ASP A 14 7.67 8.96 -22.62
C ASP A 14 7.49 7.65 -23.41
N PRO A 15 6.28 7.08 -23.46
CA PRO A 15 6.03 5.83 -24.18
C PRO A 15 6.29 5.93 -25.69
N LYS A 16 6.28 7.14 -26.27
CA LYS A 16 6.56 7.35 -27.69
C LYS A 16 8.03 7.12 -28.05
N GLN A 17 8.93 7.29 -27.09
CA GLN A 17 10.37 7.12 -27.26
C GLN A 17 10.85 5.73 -26.87
N ALA A 18 10.00 4.95 -26.17
CA ALA A 18 10.36 3.64 -25.68
C ALA A 18 10.44 2.62 -26.82
N GLU A 19 11.51 1.82 -26.89
CA GLU A 19 11.60 0.68 -27.79
C GLU A 19 10.84 -0.55 -27.26
N VAL A 20 10.70 -0.67 -25.94
CA VAL A 20 9.97 -1.73 -25.25
C VAL A 20 9.01 -1.11 -24.25
N LEU A 21 7.73 -1.46 -24.37
CA LEU A 21 6.67 -1.07 -23.45
C LEU A 21 6.37 -2.24 -22.52
N VAL A 22 6.35 -2.00 -21.21
CA VAL A 22 6.00 -3.00 -20.20
C VAL A 22 4.83 -2.50 -19.36
N VAL A 23 3.68 -3.17 -19.47
CA VAL A 23 2.48 -2.85 -18.69
C VAL A 23 2.36 -3.81 -17.51
N ASN A 24 2.52 -3.29 -16.29
CA ASN A 24 2.28 -4.07 -15.08
C ASN A 24 0.80 -3.97 -14.68
N THR A 25 0.13 -5.11 -14.58
CA THR A 25 -1.32 -5.19 -14.50
C THR A 25 -1.83 -5.69 -13.15
N CYS A 26 -3.06 -5.28 -12.82
CA CYS A 26 -3.84 -5.76 -11.69
C CYS A 26 -5.09 -6.53 -12.17
N SER A 27 -5.53 -7.54 -11.39
CA SER A 27 -6.79 -8.25 -11.68
C SER A 27 -7.63 -8.51 -10.41
N PHE A 28 -7.46 -7.67 -9.41
CA PHE A 28 -8.09 -7.88 -8.11
C PHE A 28 -9.61 -7.59 -8.11
N ILE A 29 -10.03 -6.53 -8.78
CA ILE A 29 -11.43 -6.11 -8.92
C ILE A 29 -11.70 -5.61 -10.34
N ASP A 30 -12.98 -5.61 -10.77
CA ASP A 30 -13.35 -5.19 -12.12
C ASP A 30 -12.82 -3.81 -12.56
N PRO A 31 -12.87 -2.75 -11.74
CA PRO A 31 -12.28 -1.47 -12.13
C PRO A 31 -10.78 -1.56 -12.43
N ALA A 32 -10.00 -2.31 -11.63
CA ALA A 32 -8.57 -2.48 -11.85
C ALA A 32 -8.26 -3.36 -13.08
N LYS A 33 -9.12 -4.35 -13.37
CA LYS A 33 -9.03 -5.11 -14.63
C LYS A 33 -9.27 -4.22 -15.84
N LYS A 34 -10.32 -3.39 -15.77
CA LYS A 34 -10.65 -2.45 -16.84
C LYS A 34 -9.50 -1.47 -17.09
N GLU A 35 -8.98 -0.82 -16.05
CA GLU A 35 -7.82 0.07 -16.14
C GLU A 35 -6.61 -0.64 -16.79
N SER A 36 -6.31 -1.88 -16.35
CA SER A 36 -5.22 -2.67 -16.91
C SER A 36 -5.41 -2.93 -18.42
N VAL A 37 -6.62 -3.29 -18.85
CA VAL A 37 -6.93 -3.52 -20.27
C VAL A 37 -6.88 -2.23 -21.06
N ASP A 38 -7.46 -1.14 -20.55
CA ASP A 38 -7.43 0.17 -21.19
C ASP A 38 -5.96 0.63 -21.39
N THR A 39 -5.10 0.46 -20.39
CA THR A 39 -3.66 0.78 -20.48
C THR A 39 -2.94 -0.10 -21.51
N ILE A 40 -3.24 -1.40 -21.57
CA ILE A 40 -2.64 -2.29 -22.58
C ILE A 40 -3.00 -1.81 -24.00
N LEU A 41 -4.27 -1.44 -24.23
CA LEU A 41 -4.75 -0.96 -25.52
C LEU A 41 -4.12 0.39 -25.88
N GLU A 42 -3.98 1.30 -24.92
CA GLU A 42 -3.26 2.55 -25.12
C GLU A 42 -1.79 2.31 -25.54
N MET A 43 -1.09 1.43 -24.83
CA MET A 43 0.30 1.10 -25.17
C MET A 43 0.43 0.38 -26.51
N ALA A 44 -0.58 -0.39 -26.92
CA ALA A 44 -0.64 -0.99 -28.25
C ALA A 44 -0.71 0.06 -29.37
N GLU A 45 -1.40 1.19 -29.16
CA GLU A 45 -1.41 2.30 -30.12
C GLU A 45 -0.03 2.98 -30.24
N TYR A 46 0.71 3.13 -29.13
CA TYR A 46 2.11 3.62 -29.20
C TYR A 46 3.03 2.65 -29.93
N LYS A 47 2.78 1.34 -29.86
CA LYS A 47 3.53 0.36 -30.67
C LYS A 47 3.26 0.53 -32.18
N LYS A 48 2.04 0.91 -32.57
CA LYS A 48 1.69 1.14 -34.00
C LYS A 48 2.26 2.45 -34.55
N SER A 49 2.31 3.48 -33.71
CA SER A 49 2.63 4.86 -34.15
C SER A 49 3.96 5.41 -33.66
N GLY A 50 4.63 4.74 -32.70
CA GLY A 50 5.86 5.19 -32.06
C GLY A 50 7.12 4.37 -32.39
N ALA A 51 8.13 4.49 -31.54
CA ALA A 51 9.38 3.74 -31.63
C ALA A 51 9.28 2.31 -31.09
N ALA A 52 8.20 1.97 -30.38
CA ALA A 52 8.07 0.72 -29.68
C ALA A 52 8.01 -0.49 -30.63
N LYS A 53 8.93 -1.41 -30.44
CA LYS A 53 9.03 -2.68 -31.17
C LYS A 53 8.37 -3.83 -30.43
N ARG A 54 8.18 -3.67 -29.09
CA ARG A 54 7.63 -4.70 -28.22
C ARG A 54 6.68 -4.12 -27.18
N LEU A 55 5.62 -4.89 -26.94
CA LEU A 55 4.67 -4.69 -25.85
C LEU A 55 4.63 -5.96 -24.99
N ILE A 56 5.01 -5.83 -23.73
CA ILE A 56 5.03 -6.91 -22.74
C ILE A 56 3.98 -6.60 -21.69
N VAL A 57 3.12 -7.55 -21.40
CA VAL A 57 2.12 -7.45 -20.32
C VAL A 57 2.56 -8.32 -19.16
N ALA A 58 2.65 -7.73 -17.96
CA ALA A 58 3.11 -8.40 -16.75
C ALA A 58 2.07 -8.31 -15.62
N GLY A 59 2.14 -9.21 -14.67
CA GLY A 59 1.41 -9.10 -13.39
C GLY A 59 0.19 -10.00 -13.26
N CYS A 60 -0.72 -9.63 -12.33
CA CYS A 60 -1.83 -10.50 -11.91
C CYS A 60 -2.87 -10.76 -13.01
N LEU A 61 -3.07 -9.83 -13.95
CA LEU A 61 -4.00 -10.06 -15.06
C LEU A 61 -3.53 -11.21 -15.95
N VAL A 62 -2.21 -11.34 -16.12
CA VAL A 62 -1.60 -12.43 -16.88
C VAL A 62 -1.83 -13.79 -16.22
N GLU A 63 -1.76 -13.88 -14.90
CA GLU A 63 -2.03 -15.12 -14.18
C GLU A 63 -3.46 -15.65 -14.44
N ARG A 64 -4.39 -14.74 -14.68
CA ARG A 64 -5.79 -15.07 -14.85
C ARG A 64 -6.21 -15.25 -16.31
N TYR A 65 -5.71 -14.40 -17.20
CA TYR A 65 -6.20 -14.22 -18.55
C TYR A 65 -5.08 -14.32 -19.61
N ARG A 66 -4.05 -15.12 -19.36
CA ARG A 66 -2.86 -15.26 -20.23
C ARG A 66 -3.24 -15.56 -21.68
N ASP A 67 -4.09 -16.56 -21.88
CA ASP A 67 -4.49 -16.99 -23.23
C ASP A 67 -5.47 -16.00 -23.89
N ASP A 68 -6.36 -15.41 -23.10
CA ASP A 68 -7.27 -14.38 -23.58
C ASP A 68 -6.53 -13.12 -24.05
N ILE A 69 -5.51 -12.68 -23.30
CA ILE A 69 -4.66 -11.54 -23.68
C ILE A 69 -3.98 -11.83 -25.02
N ARG A 70 -3.33 -13.00 -25.15
CA ARG A 70 -2.63 -13.39 -26.38
C ARG A 70 -3.55 -13.51 -27.57
N LYS A 71 -4.76 -14.03 -27.36
CA LYS A 71 -5.75 -14.26 -28.42
C LYS A 71 -6.42 -12.97 -28.88
N ASN A 72 -6.77 -12.08 -27.95
CA ASN A 72 -7.63 -10.93 -28.24
C ASN A 72 -6.84 -9.63 -28.45
N ILE A 73 -5.56 -9.57 -28.05
CA ILE A 73 -4.68 -8.40 -28.21
C ILE A 73 -3.40 -8.85 -28.92
N PRO A 74 -3.43 -9.00 -30.26
CA PRO A 74 -2.28 -9.52 -31.03
C PRO A 74 -1.06 -8.59 -31.02
N GLU A 75 -1.22 -7.34 -30.60
CA GLU A 75 -0.13 -6.39 -30.41
C GLU A 75 0.79 -6.75 -29.25
N VAL A 76 0.33 -7.59 -28.30
CA VAL A 76 1.12 -8.04 -27.15
C VAL A 76 2.09 -9.13 -27.61
N ASP A 77 3.40 -8.85 -27.53
CA ASP A 77 4.46 -9.76 -27.95
C ASP A 77 4.78 -10.82 -26.91
N ALA A 78 4.66 -10.48 -25.61
CA ALA A 78 4.93 -11.39 -24.52
C ALA A 78 4.07 -11.10 -23.29
N VAL A 79 3.83 -12.13 -22.51
CA VAL A 79 3.11 -12.04 -21.23
C VAL A 79 3.94 -12.68 -20.13
N LEU A 80 3.92 -12.06 -18.93
CA LEU A 80 4.75 -12.40 -17.79
C LEU A 80 3.91 -12.50 -16.52
N GLY A 81 3.79 -13.68 -15.93
CA GLY A 81 3.08 -13.89 -14.68
C GLY A 81 3.85 -13.35 -13.46
N THR A 82 3.21 -13.39 -12.30
CA THR A 82 3.78 -12.85 -11.06
C THR A 82 5.02 -13.60 -10.57
N ASN A 83 5.14 -14.89 -10.91
CA ASN A 83 6.29 -15.73 -10.57
C ASN A 83 7.38 -15.77 -11.66
N GLU A 84 7.21 -15.07 -12.75
CA GLU A 84 8.09 -15.11 -13.92
C GLU A 84 8.94 -13.84 -14.07
N LEU A 85 9.01 -12.97 -13.05
CA LEU A 85 9.64 -11.63 -13.13
C LEU A 85 11.12 -11.67 -13.52
N GLU A 86 11.83 -12.76 -13.26
CA GLU A 86 13.24 -12.93 -13.64
C GLU A 86 13.44 -13.02 -15.17
N SER A 87 12.40 -13.40 -15.91
CA SER A 87 12.44 -13.48 -17.36
C SER A 87 12.28 -12.13 -18.08
N ILE A 88 12.04 -11.04 -17.37
CA ILE A 88 11.75 -9.75 -17.98
C ILE A 88 12.86 -9.29 -18.92
N VAL A 89 14.12 -9.49 -18.53
CA VAL A 89 15.29 -9.09 -19.33
C VAL A 89 15.31 -9.84 -20.67
N GLY A 90 15.24 -11.16 -20.64
CA GLY A 90 15.22 -11.98 -21.86
C GLY A 90 14.05 -11.67 -22.78
N LEU A 91 12.87 -11.37 -22.21
CA LEU A 91 11.71 -10.95 -22.97
C LEU A 91 11.90 -9.57 -23.63
N CYS A 92 12.60 -8.65 -22.99
CA CYS A 92 12.94 -7.35 -23.58
C CYS A 92 14.00 -7.48 -24.68
N GLU A 93 15.00 -8.35 -24.53
CA GLU A 93 16.16 -8.52 -25.44
C GLU A 93 15.92 -9.49 -26.61
N ARG A 94 14.80 -10.19 -26.67
CA ARG A 94 14.45 -11.24 -27.66
C ARG A 94 15.12 -12.59 -27.47
N ASP A 95 15.89 -12.83 -26.43
CA ASP A 95 16.58 -14.10 -26.20
C ASP A 95 15.67 -15.22 -25.71
N GLY A 96 14.38 -14.95 -25.53
CA GLY A 96 13.30 -15.94 -25.45
C GLY A 96 13.42 -17.04 -24.37
N ALA A 97 14.27 -16.86 -23.38
CA ALA A 97 14.33 -17.81 -22.28
C ALA A 97 13.04 -17.71 -21.45
N ALA A 98 12.15 -18.67 -21.63
CA ALA A 98 11.02 -18.83 -20.74
C ALA A 98 11.53 -19.07 -19.32
N ALA A 99 11.04 -18.30 -18.34
CA ALA A 99 11.26 -18.61 -16.95
C ALA A 99 10.76 -20.02 -16.65
N ASN A 100 11.35 -20.66 -15.66
CA ASN A 100 10.80 -21.88 -15.13
C ASN A 100 9.50 -21.53 -14.38
N PRO A 101 8.30 -21.86 -14.93
CA PRO A 101 7.04 -21.44 -14.33
C PRO A 101 6.75 -22.17 -13.00
N PHE A 102 7.61 -23.07 -12.58
CA PHE A 102 7.41 -23.94 -11.42
C PHE A 102 8.10 -23.45 -10.14
N GLU A 103 8.99 -22.45 -10.20
CA GLU A 103 9.56 -21.87 -8.99
C GLU A 103 8.85 -20.57 -8.63
N PRO A 104 8.17 -20.53 -7.46
CA PRO A 104 7.49 -19.32 -7.02
C PRO A 104 8.50 -18.22 -6.71
N TYR A 105 8.47 -17.14 -7.48
CA TYR A 105 9.33 -15.99 -7.26
C TYR A 105 9.06 -15.34 -5.90
N LEU A 106 10.12 -15.10 -5.15
CA LEU A 106 10.11 -14.29 -3.95
C LEU A 106 11.23 -13.25 -4.03
N TYR A 107 10.85 -11.99 -3.85
CA TYR A 107 11.79 -10.88 -3.86
C TYR A 107 12.86 -11.04 -2.77
N HIS A 108 14.12 -10.68 -3.07
CA HIS A 108 15.24 -10.74 -2.12
C HIS A 108 16.14 -9.49 -2.24
N ASP A 109 17.06 -9.31 -1.29
CA ASP A 109 17.92 -8.12 -1.18
C ASP A 109 18.93 -7.95 -2.32
N LEU A 110 19.29 -9.04 -3.01
CA LEU A 110 20.16 -9.00 -4.19
C LEU A 110 19.43 -8.58 -5.47
N THR A 111 18.09 -8.55 -5.47
CA THR A 111 17.34 -8.10 -6.64
C THR A 111 17.57 -6.61 -6.88
N PRO A 112 18.12 -6.23 -8.05
CA PRO A 112 18.35 -4.82 -8.39
C PRO A 112 17.06 -4.02 -8.33
N ARG A 113 17.11 -2.84 -7.72
CA ARG A 113 15.94 -2.03 -7.49
C ARG A 113 16.12 -0.60 -7.99
N VAL A 114 15.11 -0.09 -8.69
CA VAL A 114 14.91 1.33 -8.94
C VAL A 114 13.71 1.78 -8.11
N LEU A 115 13.89 2.82 -7.30
CA LEU A 115 12.79 3.42 -6.55
C LEU A 115 11.90 4.19 -7.54
N SER A 116 10.63 3.78 -7.62
CA SER A 116 9.58 4.50 -8.36
C SER A 116 8.81 5.48 -7.47
N THR A 117 9.02 5.42 -6.16
CA THR A 117 8.50 6.37 -5.17
C THR A 117 9.42 7.59 -5.07
N ALA A 118 8.96 8.64 -4.39
CA ALA A 118 9.84 9.73 -3.97
C ALA A 118 10.99 9.17 -3.12
N ARG A 119 12.16 9.82 -3.18
CA ARG A 119 13.41 9.30 -2.59
C ARG A 119 13.36 9.10 -1.07
N HIS A 120 12.47 9.79 -0.38
CA HIS A 120 12.40 9.79 1.08
C HIS A 120 11.53 8.68 1.68
N PHE A 121 10.77 7.93 0.86
CA PHE A 121 10.06 6.74 1.32
C PHE A 121 10.16 5.56 0.36
N ALA A 122 10.00 4.35 0.90
CA ALA A 122 10.05 3.13 0.10
C ALA A 122 9.10 2.06 0.66
N TYR A 123 8.55 1.26 -0.24
CA TYR A 123 7.84 0.04 0.12
C TYR A 123 8.81 -1.14 0.13
N VAL A 124 8.81 -1.94 1.19
CA VAL A 124 9.61 -3.16 1.30
C VAL A 124 8.67 -4.36 1.43
N LYS A 125 8.66 -5.20 0.42
CA LYS A 125 7.87 -6.42 0.44
C LYS A 125 8.52 -7.45 1.37
N ILE A 126 7.78 -7.91 2.39
CA ILE A 126 8.26 -8.88 3.37
C ILE A 126 7.68 -10.29 3.18
N ALA A 127 6.58 -10.40 2.45
CA ALA A 127 5.94 -11.69 2.16
C ALA A 127 5.20 -11.65 0.83
N GLU A 128 4.88 -12.82 0.29
CA GLU A 128 4.08 -13.02 -0.91
C GLU A 128 3.04 -14.12 -0.67
N GLY A 129 1.84 -13.93 -1.24
CA GLY A 129 0.74 -14.89 -1.10
C GLY A 129 -0.05 -14.74 0.20
N CYS A 130 -1.11 -15.54 0.37
CA CYS A 130 -2.00 -15.48 1.53
C CYS A 130 -2.75 -16.80 1.69
N ASP A 131 -2.83 -17.32 2.92
CA ASP A 131 -3.52 -18.58 3.24
C ASP A 131 -4.94 -18.36 3.81
N HIS A 132 -5.39 -17.11 3.94
CA HIS A 132 -6.73 -16.84 4.47
C HIS A 132 -7.83 -17.26 3.49
N PRO A 133 -8.89 -17.93 3.97
CA PRO A 133 -9.95 -18.48 3.13
C PRO A 133 -11.05 -17.46 2.78
N CYS A 134 -10.73 -16.14 2.76
CA CYS A 134 -11.71 -15.09 2.52
C CYS A 134 -12.49 -15.34 1.22
N SER A 135 -13.82 -15.47 1.30
CA SER A 135 -14.63 -15.92 0.17
C SER A 135 -14.69 -14.94 -1.01
N PHE A 136 -14.44 -13.66 -0.76
CA PHE A 136 -14.41 -12.59 -1.77
C PHE A 136 -13.05 -12.39 -2.44
N CYS A 137 -12.02 -13.09 -1.98
CA CYS A 137 -10.64 -12.80 -2.35
C CYS A 137 -10.07 -13.88 -3.27
N ALA A 138 -9.49 -13.46 -4.37
CA ALA A 138 -8.85 -14.32 -5.35
C ALA A 138 -7.31 -14.35 -5.24
N ILE A 139 -6.72 -13.63 -4.28
CA ILE A 139 -5.26 -13.53 -4.10
C ILE A 139 -4.57 -14.90 -3.99
N PRO A 140 -5.08 -15.89 -3.22
CA PRO A 140 -4.42 -17.18 -3.14
C PRO A 140 -4.25 -17.90 -4.48
N GLN A 141 -5.14 -17.61 -5.45
CA GLN A 141 -5.08 -18.21 -6.78
C GLN A 141 -3.98 -17.60 -7.66
N TYR A 142 -3.66 -16.31 -7.46
CA TYR A 142 -2.69 -15.59 -8.31
C TYR A 142 -1.31 -15.46 -7.68
N ARG A 143 -1.27 -15.36 -6.34
CA ARG A 143 -0.04 -15.15 -5.58
C ARG A 143 0.42 -16.41 -4.86
N GLY A 144 -0.43 -17.46 -4.85
CA GLY A 144 -0.17 -18.72 -4.20
C GLY A 144 -0.24 -18.64 -2.67
N LYS A 145 0.28 -19.68 -2.04
CA LYS A 145 0.38 -19.78 -0.58
C LYS A 145 1.29 -18.71 0.00
N PHE A 146 1.05 -18.41 1.27
CA PHE A 146 1.87 -17.47 2.02
C PHE A 146 3.33 -17.91 2.09
N ARG A 147 4.25 -16.99 1.80
CA ARG A 147 5.70 -17.19 1.87
C ARG A 147 6.35 -15.95 2.45
N SER A 148 7.05 -16.10 3.57
CA SER A 148 7.86 -15.03 4.15
C SER A 148 9.17 -14.87 3.42
N ARG A 149 9.57 -13.65 3.19
CA ARG A 149 10.93 -13.32 2.81
C ARG A 149 11.88 -13.55 3.98
N HIS A 150 13.08 -14.04 3.73
CA HIS A 150 14.07 -14.28 4.78
C HIS A 150 14.36 -13.03 5.61
N PHE A 151 14.43 -13.21 6.92
CA PHE A 151 14.54 -12.12 7.90
C PHE A 151 15.72 -11.19 7.59
N GLU A 152 16.92 -11.73 7.45
CA GLU A 152 18.12 -10.93 7.18
C GLU A 152 18.07 -10.25 5.80
N SER A 153 17.43 -10.84 4.81
CA SER A 153 17.23 -10.20 3.51
C SER A 153 16.42 -8.90 3.61
N VAL A 154 15.38 -8.89 4.46
CA VAL A 154 14.60 -7.65 4.71
C VAL A 154 15.45 -6.62 5.45
N VAL A 155 16.23 -7.04 6.46
CA VAL A 155 17.10 -6.15 7.24
C VAL A 155 18.17 -5.52 6.35
N VAL A 156 18.82 -6.30 5.49
CA VAL A 156 19.85 -5.82 4.55
C VAL A 156 19.28 -4.80 3.58
N GLU A 157 18.10 -5.06 2.98
CA GLU A 157 17.46 -4.09 2.08
C GLU A 157 17.10 -2.80 2.81
N ALA A 158 16.48 -2.89 4.00
CA ALA A 158 16.14 -1.72 4.79
C ALA A 158 17.36 -0.89 5.15
N THR A 159 18.48 -1.54 5.53
CA THR A 159 19.75 -0.86 5.83
C THR A 159 20.27 -0.09 4.62
N ARG A 160 20.25 -0.70 3.43
CA ARG A 160 20.66 -0.04 2.19
C ARG A 160 19.76 1.16 1.86
N LEU A 161 18.44 1.03 2.02
CA LEU A 161 17.51 2.13 1.77
C LEU A 161 17.75 3.31 2.72
N PHE A 162 17.97 3.06 4.01
CA PHE A 162 18.32 4.11 4.97
C PHE A 162 19.67 4.75 4.62
N ALA A 163 20.68 3.97 4.24
CA ALA A 163 21.96 4.50 3.78
C ALA A 163 21.84 5.39 2.53
N GLN A 164 20.83 5.17 1.69
CA GLN A 164 20.49 5.99 0.53
C GLN A 164 19.66 7.23 0.87
N GLY A 165 19.34 7.47 2.16
CA GLY A 165 18.60 8.63 2.61
C GLY A 165 17.07 8.45 2.68
N VAL A 166 16.55 7.24 2.49
CA VAL A 166 15.13 6.93 2.72
C VAL A 166 14.80 7.22 4.19
N ARG A 167 13.74 7.96 4.44
CA ARG A 167 13.27 8.33 5.79
C ARG A 167 12.16 7.43 6.29
N GLU A 168 11.33 6.93 5.39
CA GLU A 168 10.19 6.06 5.73
C GLU A 168 10.23 4.76 4.96
N ILE A 169 10.13 3.63 5.69
CA ILE A 169 9.95 2.29 5.12
C ILE A 169 8.56 1.78 5.46
N ASN A 170 7.82 1.37 4.44
CA ASN A 170 6.51 0.75 4.55
C ASN A 170 6.64 -0.74 4.22
N LEU A 171 6.50 -1.59 5.22
CA LEU A 171 6.50 -3.04 5.04
C LEU A 171 5.16 -3.49 4.45
N ILE A 172 5.21 -4.25 3.38
CA ILE A 172 4.02 -4.72 2.65
C ILE A 172 4.04 -6.22 2.40
N GLY A 173 2.85 -6.77 2.26
CA GLY A 173 2.54 -8.15 1.88
C GLY A 173 1.03 -8.27 1.70
N GLN A 174 0.50 -9.44 1.39
CA GLN A 174 -0.95 -9.65 1.37
C GLN A 174 -1.51 -9.89 2.79
N ASP A 175 -0.69 -10.36 3.71
CA ASP A 175 -0.91 -10.39 5.15
C ASP A 175 0.45 -10.25 5.85
N THR A 176 0.74 -9.11 6.41
CA THR A 176 2.01 -8.86 7.10
C THR A 176 2.06 -9.49 8.49
N THR A 177 0.90 -9.74 9.12
CA THR A 177 0.83 -10.31 10.47
C THR A 177 1.23 -11.79 10.54
N SER A 178 1.18 -12.50 9.42
CA SER A 178 1.65 -13.90 9.34
C SER A 178 3.15 -14.03 9.08
N TYR A 179 3.89 -12.92 8.94
CA TYR A 179 5.31 -12.94 8.64
C TYR A 179 6.12 -13.79 9.63
N GLY A 180 6.92 -14.69 9.08
CA GLY A 180 7.84 -15.56 9.82
C GLY A 180 7.23 -16.89 10.29
N GLU A 181 5.90 -17.10 10.20
CA GLU A 181 5.27 -18.35 10.64
C GLU A 181 5.77 -19.56 9.84
N ASP A 182 5.85 -19.43 8.53
CA ASP A 182 6.39 -20.45 7.62
C ASP A 182 7.90 -20.69 7.77
N LEU A 183 8.62 -19.74 8.36
CA LEU A 183 10.04 -19.85 8.73
C LEU A 183 10.25 -20.36 10.17
N GLY A 184 9.18 -20.67 10.90
CA GLY A 184 9.25 -21.08 12.31
C GLY A 184 9.62 -19.96 13.28
N ILE A 185 9.48 -18.69 12.89
CA ILE A 185 9.77 -17.51 13.72
C ILE A 185 8.51 -17.10 14.45
N LYS A 186 8.45 -17.33 15.75
CA LYS A 186 7.34 -16.90 16.60
C LYS A 186 7.30 -15.36 16.69
N ASP A 187 6.11 -14.75 16.56
CA ASP A 187 5.96 -13.30 16.54
C ASP A 187 6.89 -12.60 15.53
N GLY A 188 7.05 -13.19 14.34
CA GLY A 188 8.07 -12.80 13.36
C GLY A 188 7.99 -11.33 12.94
N LEU A 189 6.78 -10.79 12.74
CA LEU A 189 6.61 -9.37 12.42
C LEU A 189 7.10 -8.46 13.57
N ALA A 190 6.79 -8.79 14.82
CA ALA A 190 7.24 -7.99 15.97
C ALA A 190 8.78 -8.01 16.08
N GLN A 191 9.39 -9.19 15.90
CA GLN A 191 10.84 -9.32 15.90
C GLN A 191 11.50 -8.52 14.75
N LEU A 192 10.92 -8.60 13.55
CA LEU A 192 11.41 -7.84 12.40
C LEU A 192 11.31 -6.33 12.66
N MET A 193 10.16 -5.84 13.12
CA MET A 193 9.95 -4.44 13.43
C MET A 193 10.95 -3.92 14.47
N ALA A 194 11.15 -4.67 15.56
CA ALA A 194 12.14 -4.34 16.59
C ALA A 194 13.57 -4.26 16.01
N ARG A 195 13.96 -5.23 15.16
CA ARG A 195 15.28 -5.25 14.53
C ARG A 195 15.49 -4.09 13.57
N LEU A 196 14.48 -3.74 12.77
CA LEU A 196 14.53 -2.59 11.86
C LEU A 196 14.62 -1.25 12.64
N ALA A 197 13.91 -1.13 13.75
CA ALA A 197 13.97 0.03 14.61
C ALA A 197 15.38 0.30 15.16
N GLN A 198 16.17 -0.74 15.38
CA GLN A 198 17.56 -0.68 15.87
C GLN A 198 18.60 -0.29 14.80
N ILE A 199 18.26 -0.26 13.51
CA ILE A 199 19.19 0.18 12.46
C ILE A 199 19.56 1.64 12.75
N GLU A 200 20.84 1.95 12.93
CA GLU A 200 21.30 3.30 13.17
C GLU A 200 21.21 4.15 11.91
N THR A 201 20.75 5.38 12.06
CA THR A 201 20.65 6.38 10.97
C THR A 201 21.03 7.75 11.53
N PRO A 202 21.66 8.62 10.74
CA PRO A 202 22.00 9.98 11.16
C PRO A 202 20.77 10.91 11.21
N PHE A 203 19.58 10.38 11.02
CA PHE A 203 18.32 11.10 10.94
C PHE A 203 17.19 10.33 11.60
N GLU A 204 16.10 11.01 11.88
CA GLU A 204 14.84 10.40 12.31
C GLU A 204 14.24 9.57 11.17
N LYS A 205 13.82 8.34 11.49
CA LYS A 205 13.26 7.40 10.52
C LYS A 205 11.90 6.91 10.97
N TRP A 206 11.04 6.57 10.00
CA TRP A 206 9.74 5.99 10.22
C TRP A 206 9.64 4.60 9.60
N ILE A 207 9.08 3.67 10.35
CA ILE A 207 8.86 2.30 9.91
C ILE A 207 7.39 1.97 10.14
N ARG A 208 6.70 1.60 9.08
CA ARG A 208 5.28 1.27 9.03
C ARG A 208 5.10 -0.12 8.44
N PHE A 209 4.03 -0.79 8.79
CA PHE A 209 3.56 -1.98 8.10
C PHE A 209 2.08 -1.81 7.75
N LEU A 210 1.66 -2.45 6.66
CA LEU A 210 0.29 -2.39 6.14
C LEU A 210 -0.29 -3.80 6.05
N TYR A 211 -1.62 -3.91 5.90
CA TYR A 211 -2.34 -5.16 5.62
C TYR A 211 -2.26 -6.20 6.75
N CYS A 212 -2.74 -5.81 7.93
CA CYS A 212 -2.87 -6.72 9.08
C CYS A 212 -4.12 -7.58 9.00
N TYR A 213 -4.02 -8.84 9.39
CA TYR A 213 -5.20 -9.65 9.65
C TYR A 213 -5.64 -9.49 11.11
N PRO A 214 -6.90 -9.08 11.39
CA PRO A 214 -7.32 -8.67 12.75
C PRO A 214 -7.06 -9.72 13.83
N ASN A 215 -7.36 -11.00 13.53
CA ASN A 215 -7.25 -12.09 14.49
C ASN A 215 -5.79 -12.51 14.78
N ARG A 216 -4.80 -11.89 14.10
CA ARG A 216 -3.37 -12.20 14.26
C ARG A 216 -2.57 -11.07 14.91
N ILE A 217 -3.23 -10.01 15.34
CA ILE A 217 -2.59 -8.92 16.08
C ILE A 217 -2.30 -9.39 17.50
N THR A 218 -1.02 -9.70 17.78
CA THR A 218 -0.56 -10.16 19.10
C THR A 218 -0.26 -9.01 20.03
N GLN A 219 -0.30 -9.24 21.35
CA GLN A 219 0.11 -8.23 22.33
C GLN A 219 1.57 -7.86 22.13
N ARG A 220 2.45 -8.84 21.83
CA ARG A 220 3.87 -8.60 21.57
C ARG A 220 4.09 -7.58 20.44
N LEU A 221 3.31 -7.67 19.34
CA LEU A 221 3.38 -6.69 18.24
C LEU A 221 2.99 -5.28 18.71
N LEU A 222 1.90 -5.17 19.50
CA LEU A 222 1.45 -3.89 20.02
C LEU A 222 2.48 -3.25 20.97
N ASP A 223 3.03 -4.05 21.89
CA ASP A 223 4.08 -3.59 22.82
C ASP A 223 5.32 -3.11 22.04
N THR A 224 5.75 -3.87 21.04
CA THR A 224 6.88 -3.50 20.17
C THR A 224 6.67 -2.15 19.49
N ILE A 225 5.46 -1.89 18.95
CA ILE A 225 5.14 -0.60 18.33
C ILE A 225 5.14 0.53 19.37
N ALA A 226 4.66 0.28 20.58
CA ALA A 226 4.62 1.27 21.63
C ALA A 226 6.02 1.64 22.15
N GLU A 227 6.93 0.65 22.25
CA GLU A 227 8.27 0.78 22.83
C GLU A 227 9.28 1.52 21.92
N HIS A 228 9.10 1.46 20.58
CA HIS A 228 10.10 1.99 19.66
C HIS A 228 9.62 3.27 18.94
N ALA A 229 10.31 4.38 19.12
CA ALA A 229 9.97 5.67 18.52
C ALA A 229 10.00 5.66 16.96
N ALA A 230 10.89 4.86 16.37
CA ALA A 230 10.97 4.70 14.92
C ALA A 230 9.77 3.96 14.31
N LEU A 231 9.02 3.20 15.12
CA LEU A 231 7.81 2.52 14.68
C LEU A 231 6.62 3.47 14.77
N VAL A 232 6.08 3.85 13.61
CA VAL A 232 4.97 4.80 13.57
C VAL A 232 3.72 4.20 14.23
N LYS A 233 2.99 5.03 14.96
CA LYS A 233 1.76 4.64 15.63
C LYS A 233 0.59 4.59 14.64
N TYR A 234 0.63 3.58 13.77
CA TYR A 234 -0.32 3.39 12.69
C TYR A 234 -0.57 1.90 12.46
N ILE A 235 -1.83 1.50 12.39
CA ILE A 235 -2.25 0.13 12.12
C ILE A 235 -3.27 0.13 10.98
N ASP A 236 -2.92 -0.52 9.87
CA ASP A 236 -3.82 -0.77 8.74
C ASP A 236 -4.37 -2.21 8.83
N MET A 237 -5.67 -2.31 9.14
CA MET A 237 -6.32 -3.55 9.48
C MET A 237 -7.68 -3.67 8.77
N PRO A 238 -7.76 -4.32 7.59
CA PRO A 238 -9.02 -4.50 6.88
C PRO A 238 -10.00 -5.38 7.65
N LEU A 239 -11.05 -4.79 8.24
CA LEU A 239 -12.09 -5.49 9.00
C LEU A 239 -13.17 -6.09 8.08
N GLN A 240 -13.40 -5.48 6.95
CA GLN A 240 -14.31 -5.84 5.86
C GLN A 240 -15.79 -5.63 6.18
N HIS A 241 -16.29 -6.00 7.35
CA HIS A 241 -17.66 -5.78 7.83
C HIS A 241 -17.73 -5.85 9.36
N ALA A 242 -18.91 -5.60 9.96
CA ALA A 242 -19.15 -5.72 11.41
C ALA A 242 -20.26 -6.73 11.77
N SER A 243 -21.19 -7.03 10.85
CA SER A 243 -22.21 -8.04 11.07
C SER A 243 -21.61 -9.45 11.12
N ALA A 244 -21.92 -10.21 12.16
CA ALA A 244 -21.46 -11.59 12.32
C ALA A 244 -21.93 -12.50 11.16
N GLY A 245 -23.15 -12.28 10.66
CA GLY A 245 -23.72 -13.04 9.53
C GLY A 245 -22.92 -12.84 8.26
N VAL A 246 -22.63 -11.59 7.90
CA VAL A 246 -21.85 -11.24 6.71
C VAL A 246 -20.40 -11.71 6.85
N LEU A 247 -19.75 -11.49 7.99
CA LEU A 247 -18.38 -11.94 8.25
C LEU A 247 -18.24 -13.47 8.17
N LYS A 248 -19.25 -14.22 8.65
CA LYS A 248 -19.29 -15.68 8.50
C LYS A 248 -19.35 -16.09 7.01
N ARG A 249 -20.18 -15.43 6.20
CA ARG A 249 -20.26 -15.67 4.74
C ARG A 249 -18.96 -15.26 4.04
N MET A 250 -18.30 -14.20 4.51
CA MET A 250 -16.96 -13.77 4.07
C MET A 250 -15.83 -14.71 4.51
N LYS A 251 -16.11 -15.71 5.36
CA LYS A 251 -15.11 -16.59 6.01
C LYS A 251 -14.06 -15.82 6.80
N ARG A 252 -14.48 -14.75 7.51
CA ARG A 252 -13.57 -13.90 8.34
C ARG A 252 -13.52 -14.29 9.81
N GLY A 253 -14.45 -15.10 10.31
CA GLY A 253 -14.41 -15.70 11.64
C GLY A 253 -14.39 -14.70 12.81
N SER A 254 -15.14 -13.57 12.71
CA SER A 254 -15.14 -12.51 13.70
C SER A 254 -16.51 -11.78 13.73
N HIS A 255 -16.65 -10.76 14.57
CA HIS A 255 -17.87 -9.92 14.70
C HIS A 255 -17.53 -8.53 15.28
N GLY A 256 -18.49 -7.60 15.20
CA GLY A 256 -18.31 -6.21 15.60
C GLY A 256 -17.81 -6.02 17.04
N ASP A 257 -18.38 -6.72 18.03
CA ASP A 257 -17.96 -6.59 19.42
C ASP A 257 -16.51 -7.04 19.66
N PHE A 258 -16.09 -8.11 18.97
CA PHE A 258 -14.69 -8.52 19.00
C PHE A 258 -13.77 -7.42 18.45
N PHE A 259 -14.18 -6.79 17.35
CA PHE A 259 -13.40 -5.70 16.77
C PHE A 259 -13.36 -4.47 17.68
N LEU A 260 -14.47 -4.09 18.34
CA LEU A 260 -14.46 -2.98 19.31
C LEU A 260 -13.49 -3.24 20.46
N LYS A 261 -13.48 -4.45 21.03
CA LYS A 261 -12.51 -4.84 22.07
C LYS A 261 -11.07 -4.82 21.56
N LEU A 262 -10.83 -5.26 20.32
CA LEU A 262 -9.51 -5.20 19.68
C LEU A 262 -9.05 -3.75 19.50
N LEU A 263 -9.91 -2.87 19.01
CA LEU A 263 -9.62 -1.44 18.83
C LEU A 263 -9.32 -0.75 20.17
N GLU A 264 -10.07 -1.08 21.23
CA GLU A 264 -9.81 -0.59 22.58
C GLU A 264 -8.43 -1.04 23.09
N ARG A 265 -8.12 -2.34 22.97
CA ARG A 265 -6.80 -2.89 23.34
C ARG A 265 -5.67 -2.20 22.57
N ILE A 266 -5.81 -1.99 21.27
CA ILE A 266 -4.81 -1.30 20.45
C ILE A 266 -4.59 0.14 20.95
N ARG A 267 -5.66 0.88 21.18
CA ARG A 267 -5.59 2.28 21.66
C ARG A 267 -5.03 2.43 23.06
N THR A 268 -5.33 1.46 23.94
CA THR A 268 -4.78 1.43 25.29
C THR A 268 -3.29 1.12 25.29
N THR A 269 -2.84 0.17 24.46
CA THR A 269 -1.43 -0.20 24.37
C THR A 269 -0.59 0.85 23.64
N ILE A 270 -1.16 1.49 22.60
CA ILE A 270 -0.45 2.46 21.76
C ILE A 270 -1.21 3.80 21.80
N PRO A 271 -0.96 4.67 22.78
CA PRO A 271 -1.61 5.97 22.85
C PRO A 271 -1.34 6.81 21.60
N GLY A 272 -2.41 7.40 21.03
CA GLY A 272 -2.30 8.23 19.82
C GLY A 272 -2.19 7.43 18.50
N VAL A 273 -2.42 6.12 18.51
CA VAL A 273 -2.40 5.30 17.30
C VAL A 273 -3.51 5.71 16.33
N ALA A 274 -3.15 5.85 15.06
CA ALA A 274 -4.10 5.95 13.97
C ALA A 274 -4.48 4.55 13.47
N ILE A 275 -5.78 4.30 13.33
CA ILE A 275 -6.29 3.02 12.85
C ILE A 275 -6.99 3.24 11.51
N ARG A 276 -6.46 2.58 10.49
CA ARG A 276 -7.04 2.49 9.15
C ARG A 276 -7.73 1.16 8.97
N THR A 277 -8.85 1.16 8.28
CA THR A 277 -9.56 -0.07 7.88
C THR A 277 -10.18 0.05 6.50
N SER A 278 -10.58 -1.10 5.96
CA SER A 278 -11.39 -1.21 4.77
C SER A 278 -12.67 -1.98 5.08
N MET A 279 -13.80 -1.51 4.51
CA MET A 279 -15.10 -2.17 4.59
C MET A 279 -15.64 -2.45 3.20
N ILE A 280 -16.35 -3.56 3.06
CA ILE A 280 -17.04 -3.96 1.83
C ILE A 280 -18.54 -3.86 2.09
N VAL A 281 -19.26 -3.18 1.22
CA VAL A 281 -20.74 -3.09 1.23
C VAL A 281 -21.32 -3.81 0.03
N GLY A 282 -22.51 -4.37 0.19
CA GLY A 282 -23.19 -5.11 -0.86
C GLY A 282 -22.71 -6.55 -1.06
N PHE A 283 -22.07 -7.11 -0.03
CA PHE A 283 -21.69 -8.52 -0.06
C PHE A 283 -22.95 -9.42 -0.17
N PRO A 284 -22.93 -10.54 -0.92
CA PRO A 284 -24.08 -11.42 -1.07
C PRO A 284 -24.70 -11.82 0.26
N GLY A 285 -26.01 -11.56 0.40
CA GLY A 285 -26.78 -11.79 1.62
C GLY A 285 -26.66 -10.71 2.69
N GLU A 286 -26.03 -9.55 2.40
CA GLU A 286 -26.06 -8.37 3.29
C GLU A 286 -27.45 -7.75 3.31
N SER A 287 -28.16 -7.91 4.41
CA SER A 287 -29.50 -7.30 4.64
C SER A 287 -29.37 -5.82 5.02
N GLU A 288 -30.51 -5.10 5.11
CA GLU A 288 -30.49 -3.70 5.61
C GLU A 288 -30.07 -3.67 7.09
N THR A 289 -30.51 -4.63 7.91
CA THR A 289 -30.09 -4.72 9.33
C THR A 289 -28.59 -4.96 9.47
N ASP A 290 -27.97 -5.77 8.58
CA ASP A 290 -26.53 -5.96 8.57
C ASP A 290 -25.78 -4.66 8.24
N PHE A 291 -26.32 -3.92 7.28
CA PHE A 291 -25.75 -2.62 6.90
C PHE A 291 -25.93 -1.55 8.01
N GLU A 292 -27.06 -1.53 8.71
CA GLU A 292 -27.26 -0.68 9.88
C GLU A 292 -26.27 -1.03 11.00
N THR A 293 -26.08 -2.33 11.28
CA THR A 293 -25.05 -2.82 12.21
C THR A 293 -23.66 -2.31 11.84
N LEU A 294 -23.30 -2.31 10.55
CA LEU A 294 -22.04 -1.78 10.06
C LEU A 294 -21.93 -0.26 10.30
N CYS A 295 -22.98 0.49 10.02
CA CYS A 295 -23.02 1.94 10.27
C CYS A 295 -22.83 2.27 11.76
N ASP A 296 -23.51 1.55 12.65
CA ASP A 296 -23.42 1.75 14.10
C ASP A 296 -22.04 1.35 14.64
N PHE A 297 -21.47 0.27 14.11
CA PHE A 297 -20.08 -0.10 14.40
C PHE A 297 -19.09 1.04 14.03
N VAL A 298 -19.20 1.61 12.83
CA VAL A 298 -18.29 2.69 12.39
C VAL A 298 -18.42 3.92 13.28
N LYS A 299 -19.65 4.28 13.71
CA LYS A 299 -19.87 5.37 14.68
C LYS A 299 -19.21 5.09 16.03
N ALA A 300 -19.35 3.86 16.55
CA ALA A 300 -18.78 3.44 17.83
C ALA A 300 -17.25 3.32 17.76
N ALA A 301 -16.74 2.76 16.67
CA ALA A 301 -15.32 2.53 16.47
C ALA A 301 -14.50 3.82 16.31
N ARG A 302 -15.10 4.90 15.79
CA ARG A 302 -14.44 6.20 15.56
C ARG A 302 -13.06 6.03 14.92
N LEU A 303 -13.05 5.36 13.78
CA LEU A 303 -11.81 5.07 13.04
C LEU A 303 -11.16 6.33 12.48
N ASP A 304 -9.84 6.35 12.41
CA ASP A 304 -9.07 7.47 11.85
C ASP A 304 -9.22 7.53 10.34
N ARG A 305 -9.10 6.38 9.70
CA ARG A 305 -9.19 6.23 8.25
C ARG A 305 -10.09 5.05 7.89
N LEU A 306 -10.97 5.24 6.93
CA LEU A 306 -11.86 4.18 6.44
C LEU A 306 -12.00 4.27 4.91
N GLY A 307 -11.61 3.20 4.22
CA GLY A 307 -11.96 2.95 2.83
C GLY A 307 -13.23 2.10 2.73
N VAL A 308 -14.21 2.52 1.92
CA VAL A 308 -15.42 1.74 1.64
C VAL A 308 -15.41 1.28 0.20
N PHE A 309 -15.43 -0.03 0.02
CA PHE A 309 -15.43 -0.67 -1.28
C PHE A 309 -16.80 -1.29 -1.57
N SER A 310 -17.24 -1.16 -2.82
CA SER A 310 -18.36 -1.94 -3.33
C SER A 310 -17.90 -3.38 -3.50
N TYR A 311 -18.75 -4.35 -3.15
CA TYR A 311 -18.48 -5.74 -3.49
C TYR A 311 -18.30 -5.90 -4.99
N SER A 312 -17.25 -6.59 -5.41
CA SER A 312 -16.98 -6.98 -6.80
C SER A 312 -17.23 -8.47 -6.94
N ASP A 313 -18.08 -8.84 -7.89
CA ASP A 313 -18.53 -10.23 -8.09
C ASP A 313 -17.54 -10.98 -8.99
N GLU A 314 -16.38 -11.32 -8.43
CA GLU A 314 -15.28 -11.96 -9.15
C GLU A 314 -15.56 -13.46 -9.37
N ASP A 315 -15.60 -13.90 -10.62
CA ASP A 315 -15.89 -15.27 -11.05
C ASP A 315 -14.94 -16.34 -10.46
N THR A 316 -13.73 -15.93 -10.09
CA THR A 316 -12.71 -16.78 -9.46
C THR A 316 -12.84 -16.80 -7.95
N SER A 317 -13.66 -15.95 -7.34
CA SER A 317 -13.87 -15.93 -5.89
C SER A 317 -14.93 -16.94 -5.45
N ALA A 318 -14.77 -17.51 -4.25
CA ALA A 318 -15.77 -18.42 -3.71
C ALA A 318 -17.14 -17.74 -3.48
N SER A 319 -17.16 -16.42 -3.29
CA SER A 319 -18.40 -15.66 -3.12
C SER A 319 -19.20 -15.49 -4.43
N PHE A 320 -18.60 -15.75 -5.58
CA PHE A 320 -19.31 -15.73 -6.86
C PHE A 320 -20.49 -16.71 -6.88
N GLN A 321 -20.33 -17.85 -6.24
CA GLN A 321 -21.37 -18.89 -6.16
C GLN A 321 -22.45 -18.61 -5.09
N LEU A 322 -22.31 -17.52 -4.31
CA LEU A 322 -23.30 -17.19 -3.29
C LEU A 322 -24.55 -16.58 -3.93
N ASP A 323 -25.70 -16.97 -3.40
CA ASP A 323 -27.01 -16.41 -3.70
C ASP A 323 -27.22 -15.02 -3.04
N GLN A 324 -28.41 -14.46 -3.21
CA GLN A 324 -28.82 -13.19 -2.59
C GLN A 324 -27.89 -12.02 -2.93
N LYS A 325 -27.50 -11.91 -4.19
CA LYS A 325 -26.71 -10.77 -4.67
C LYS A 325 -27.46 -9.47 -4.41
N VAL A 326 -26.74 -8.47 -3.91
CA VAL A 326 -27.28 -7.13 -3.69
C VAL A 326 -27.21 -6.35 -5.01
N ASP A 327 -28.25 -5.62 -5.35
CA ASP A 327 -28.30 -4.84 -6.58
C ASP A 327 -27.34 -3.62 -6.54
N ALA A 328 -26.87 -3.19 -7.71
CA ALA A 328 -25.86 -2.15 -7.85
C ALA A 328 -26.30 -0.79 -7.25
N ARG A 329 -27.59 -0.45 -7.31
CA ARG A 329 -28.12 0.81 -6.75
C ARG A 329 -28.07 0.79 -5.24
N THR A 330 -28.43 -0.32 -4.62
CA THR A 330 -28.32 -0.52 -3.16
C THR A 330 -26.86 -0.46 -2.71
N ILE A 331 -25.94 -1.14 -3.41
CA ILE A 331 -24.50 -1.09 -3.12
C ILE A 331 -23.99 0.35 -3.18
N TYR A 332 -24.32 1.09 -4.24
CA TYR A 332 -23.91 2.49 -4.39
C TYR A 332 -24.43 3.37 -3.26
N ASN A 333 -25.70 3.22 -2.89
CA ASN A 333 -26.31 4.00 -1.81
C ASN A 333 -25.68 3.67 -0.45
N ARG A 334 -25.42 2.39 -0.14
CA ARG A 334 -24.74 1.95 1.07
C ARG A 334 -23.32 2.52 1.17
N LYS A 335 -22.57 2.46 0.07
CA LYS A 335 -21.23 3.07 0.00
C LYS A 335 -21.27 4.56 0.33
N ARG A 336 -22.17 5.32 -0.30
CA ARG A 336 -22.34 6.76 -0.05
C ARG A 336 -22.72 7.05 1.41
N LYS A 337 -23.67 6.28 1.96
CA LYS A 337 -24.15 6.46 3.35
C LYS A 337 -23.03 6.18 4.35
N LEU A 338 -22.28 5.10 4.17
CA LEU A 338 -21.18 4.74 5.08
C LEU A 338 -20.01 5.74 4.97
N MET A 339 -19.65 6.16 3.75
CA MET A 339 -18.64 7.22 3.55
C MET A 339 -19.06 8.55 4.20
N ALA A 340 -20.35 8.91 4.14
CA ALA A 340 -20.85 10.10 4.82
C ALA A 340 -20.74 10.02 6.35
N VAL A 341 -20.95 8.82 6.93
CA VAL A 341 -20.70 8.58 8.37
C VAL A 341 -19.24 8.83 8.71
N GLN A 342 -18.34 8.16 7.98
CA GLN A 342 -16.89 8.29 8.22
C GLN A 342 -16.37 9.71 8.01
N ARG A 343 -16.85 10.43 6.99
CA ARG A 343 -16.46 11.80 6.73
C ARG A 343 -16.73 12.73 7.93
N ARG A 344 -17.88 12.54 8.60
CA ARG A 344 -18.20 13.30 9.83
C ARG A 344 -17.23 12.99 10.96
N ILE A 345 -16.85 11.72 11.13
CA ILE A 345 -15.88 11.28 12.14
C ILE A 345 -14.51 11.87 11.83
N SER A 346 -14.03 11.73 10.60
CA SER A 346 -12.73 12.23 10.14
C SER A 346 -12.63 13.76 10.34
N ARG A 347 -13.66 14.50 9.90
CA ARG A 347 -13.73 15.95 10.09
C ARG A 347 -13.69 16.37 11.57
N ALA A 348 -14.40 15.65 12.44
CA ALA A 348 -14.37 15.94 13.88
C ALA A 348 -12.99 15.73 14.47
N ARG A 349 -12.32 14.61 14.12
CA ARG A 349 -10.96 14.31 14.57
C ARG A 349 -9.93 15.30 14.03
N ASN A 350 -10.02 15.66 12.76
CA ASN A 350 -9.12 16.65 12.17
C ASN A 350 -9.27 18.03 12.85
N ARG A 351 -10.50 18.43 13.21
CA ARG A 351 -10.72 19.67 13.96
C ARG A 351 -10.07 19.67 15.34
N GLU A 352 -9.97 18.51 16.00
CA GLU A 352 -9.27 18.36 17.28
C GLU A 352 -7.75 18.61 17.15
N MET A 353 -7.22 18.59 15.91
CA MET A 353 -5.80 18.86 15.63
C MET A 353 -5.48 20.37 15.51
N ILE A 354 -6.47 21.23 15.30
CA ILE A 354 -6.23 22.66 15.16
C ILE A 354 -5.54 23.23 16.41
N GLY A 355 -4.46 23.98 16.18
CA GLY A 355 -3.61 24.55 17.22
C GLY A 355 -2.54 23.61 17.78
N ARG A 356 -2.58 22.32 17.42
CA ARG A 356 -1.52 21.35 17.83
C ARG A 356 -0.31 21.46 16.95
N GLU A 357 0.84 21.12 17.52
CA GLU A 357 2.08 20.93 16.78
C GLU A 357 2.31 19.45 16.49
N VAL A 358 2.65 19.15 15.25
CA VAL A 358 2.85 17.78 14.74
C VAL A 358 4.12 17.69 13.92
N ASP A 359 4.77 16.53 13.93
CA ASP A 359 5.90 16.26 13.05
C ASP A 359 5.40 15.82 11.69
N VAL A 360 5.88 16.47 10.63
CA VAL A 360 5.49 16.25 9.24
C VAL A 360 6.71 15.93 8.41
N LEU A 361 6.70 14.77 7.76
CA LEU A 361 7.66 14.40 6.72
C LEU A 361 7.26 15.12 5.43
N ILE A 362 8.16 15.94 4.92
CA ILE A 362 7.93 16.77 3.74
C ILE A 362 7.99 15.92 2.46
N ASP A 363 6.91 15.87 1.72
CA ASP A 363 6.82 15.15 0.44
C ASP A 363 7.24 16.02 -0.76
N GLY A 364 7.15 17.35 -0.64
CA GLY A 364 7.58 18.31 -1.65
C GLY A 364 6.57 19.42 -1.93
N PRO A 365 6.75 20.19 -3.01
CA PRO A 365 5.74 21.10 -3.50
C PRO A 365 4.42 20.36 -3.80
N SER A 366 3.30 21.01 -3.57
CA SER A 366 1.97 20.47 -3.87
C SER A 366 1.78 20.30 -5.39
N GLU A 367 1.07 19.24 -5.80
CA GLU A 367 0.69 19.07 -7.21
C GLU A 367 -0.43 20.04 -7.64
N GLU A 368 -1.15 20.64 -6.68
CA GLU A 368 -2.25 21.56 -6.97
C GLU A 368 -1.76 22.99 -7.26
N THR A 369 -0.66 23.41 -6.62
CA THR A 369 -0.07 24.76 -6.79
C THR A 369 1.33 24.83 -6.25
N ASP A 370 2.20 25.59 -6.92
CA ASP A 370 3.58 25.86 -6.49
C ASP A 370 3.66 26.75 -5.20
N LEU A 371 2.55 27.30 -4.75
CA LEU A 371 2.48 28.14 -3.55
C LEU A 371 2.39 27.32 -2.25
N LEU A 372 2.10 26.03 -2.35
CA LEU A 372 1.93 25.15 -1.21
C LEU A 372 2.99 24.04 -1.21
N TRP A 373 3.42 23.68 -0.02
CA TRP A 373 4.13 22.42 0.20
C TRP A 373 3.17 21.38 0.76
N GLN A 374 3.52 20.12 0.61
CA GLN A 374 2.77 19.02 1.18
C GLN A 374 3.68 18.06 1.93
N GLY A 375 3.11 17.39 2.91
CA GLY A 375 3.78 16.40 3.70
C GLY A 375 2.78 15.52 4.45
N ARG A 376 3.29 14.65 5.29
CA ARG A 376 2.49 13.68 6.05
C ARG A 376 2.95 13.56 7.48
N MET A 377 2.01 13.41 8.40
CA MET A 377 2.31 12.95 9.75
C MET A 377 2.66 11.46 9.76
N SER A 378 3.33 11.01 10.79
CA SER A 378 3.59 9.57 11.01
C SER A 378 2.29 8.74 11.08
N THR A 379 1.14 9.36 11.32
CA THR A 379 -0.19 8.76 11.33
C THR A 379 -0.92 8.80 9.97
N GLN A 380 -0.21 9.14 8.90
CA GLN A 380 -0.71 9.16 7.52
C GLN A 380 0.21 8.33 6.63
N ALA A 381 -0.34 7.29 6.00
CA ALA A 381 0.41 6.47 5.05
C ALA A 381 0.52 7.17 3.69
N PRO A 382 1.67 7.04 2.99
CA PRO A 382 1.87 7.68 1.70
C PRO A 382 0.86 7.20 0.65
N GLU A 383 0.40 8.13 -0.19
CA GLU A 383 -0.46 7.89 -1.37
C GLU A 383 -1.89 7.39 -1.08
N ILE A 384 -2.23 7.03 0.17
CA ILE A 384 -3.54 6.44 0.51
C ILE A 384 -4.33 7.20 1.58
N ASP A 385 -3.67 8.01 2.41
CA ASP A 385 -4.32 8.82 3.44
C ASP A 385 -4.33 10.30 3.03
N GLY A 386 -5.03 11.13 3.83
CA GLY A 386 -4.99 12.59 3.65
C GLY A 386 -3.60 13.17 3.90
N ILE A 387 -3.38 14.38 3.47
CA ILE A 387 -2.09 15.08 3.50
C ILE A 387 -2.14 16.31 4.42
N CYS A 388 -0.95 16.83 4.73
CA CYS A 388 -0.77 18.10 5.39
C CYS A 388 -0.30 19.13 4.35
N TYR A 389 -1.13 20.13 4.06
CA TYR A 389 -0.73 21.28 3.26
C TYR A 389 0.00 22.30 4.15
N ILE A 390 1.11 22.79 3.65
CA ILE A 390 1.96 23.77 4.34
C ILE A 390 1.84 25.06 3.54
N ASN A 391 1.18 26.06 4.12
CA ASN A 391 0.90 27.34 3.48
C ASN A 391 1.83 28.47 3.95
N ASP A 392 2.61 28.23 4.99
CA ASP A 392 3.58 29.20 5.52
C ASP A 392 4.73 28.48 6.21
N PHE A 393 5.91 29.10 6.24
CA PHE A 393 7.07 28.58 6.96
C PHE A 393 8.00 29.70 7.42
N GLU A 394 8.59 29.50 8.60
CA GLU A 394 9.63 30.40 9.13
C GLU A 394 11.00 29.86 8.77
N GLY A 395 11.90 30.73 8.28
CA GLY A 395 13.27 30.39 7.94
C GLY A 395 13.47 29.84 6.53
N ALA A 396 14.32 28.81 6.40
CA ALA A 396 14.60 28.18 5.11
C ALA A 396 13.39 27.41 4.57
N PRO A 397 13.16 27.39 3.24
CA PRO A 397 12.14 26.56 2.62
C PRO A 397 12.27 25.10 3.05
N PRO A 398 11.14 24.37 3.21
CA PRO A 398 11.19 22.94 3.53
C PRO A 398 11.87 22.15 2.40
N GLU A 399 12.57 21.07 2.77
CA GLU A 399 13.20 20.17 1.81
C GLU A 399 12.49 18.79 1.81
N ARG A 400 12.44 18.15 0.65
CA ARG A 400 11.87 16.79 0.52
C ARG A 400 12.62 15.81 1.43
N GLY A 401 11.86 15.02 2.21
CA GLY A 401 12.40 14.04 3.13
C GLY A 401 12.84 14.62 4.47
N GLU A 402 12.70 15.91 4.69
CA GLU A 402 12.91 16.55 5.98
C GLU A 402 11.69 16.31 6.88
N ILE A 403 11.93 16.09 8.18
CA ILE A 403 10.85 16.09 9.17
C ILE A 403 10.85 17.45 9.86
N ARG A 404 9.72 18.16 9.77
CA ARG A 404 9.54 19.51 10.32
C ARG A 404 8.35 19.54 11.28
N ARG A 405 8.45 20.38 12.27
CA ARG A 405 7.34 20.69 13.18
C ARG A 405 6.37 21.64 12.50
N MET A 406 5.12 21.24 12.34
CA MET A 406 4.03 22.03 11.77
C MET A 406 2.98 22.33 12.84
N ARG A 407 2.55 23.58 12.95
CA ARG A 407 1.38 23.97 13.72
C ARG A 407 0.15 23.92 12.81
N VAL A 408 -0.82 23.10 13.17
CA VAL A 408 -2.07 22.96 12.41
C VAL A 408 -2.90 24.21 12.59
N THR A 409 -3.26 24.87 11.49
CA THR A 409 -4.08 26.10 11.48
C THR A 409 -5.50 25.84 11.01
N GLU A 410 -5.69 24.90 10.06
CA GLU A 410 -6.99 24.56 9.49
C GLU A 410 -7.15 23.06 9.33
N ALA A 411 -8.40 22.58 9.26
CA ALA A 411 -8.73 21.17 9.13
C ALA A 411 -9.90 20.97 8.16
N HIS A 412 -9.70 20.12 7.18
CA HIS A 412 -10.69 19.66 6.21
C HIS A 412 -11.23 18.27 6.55
N ASP A 413 -12.03 17.69 5.67
CA ASP A 413 -12.62 16.36 5.89
C ASP A 413 -11.55 15.26 6.03
N TYR A 414 -10.43 15.37 5.29
CA TYR A 414 -9.35 14.40 5.29
C TYR A 414 -7.97 15.01 5.48
N ASP A 415 -7.79 16.27 5.11
CA ASP A 415 -6.52 16.97 5.06
C ASP A 415 -6.40 18.02 6.17
N LEU A 416 -5.17 18.41 6.46
CA LEU A 416 -4.84 19.45 7.41
C LEU A 416 -4.07 20.56 6.68
N VAL A 417 -4.18 21.78 7.18
CA VAL A 417 -3.35 22.91 6.73
C VAL A 417 -2.60 23.46 7.92
N GLY A 418 -1.37 23.90 7.70
CA GLY A 418 -0.58 24.46 8.78
C GLY A 418 0.66 25.22 8.33
N ALA A 419 1.32 25.86 9.30
CA ALA A 419 2.55 26.56 9.12
C ALA A 419 3.72 25.80 9.80
N ILE A 420 4.88 25.78 9.18
CA ILE A 420 6.09 25.22 9.75
C ILE A 420 6.79 26.28 10.60
N ALA A 421 7.04 25.95 11.86
CA ALA A 421 7.88 26.74 12.74
C ALA A 421 9.37 26.68 12.33
N ALA A 422 10.15 27.69 12.74
CA ALA A 422 11.59 27.70 12.55
C ALA A 422 12.23 26.40 13.09
N PRO A 423 13.28 25.87 12.44
CA PRO A 423 13.94 24.66 12.90
C PRO A 423 14.51 24.91 14.32
N HIS A 424 14.14 24.05 15.27
CA HIS A 424 14.81 24.02 16.55
C HIS A 424 16.25 23.58 16.34
N GLY A 425 17.20 24.49 16.57
CA GLY A 425 18.65 24.38 16.62
C GLY A 425 19.32 23.16 15.99
N GLU A 426 20.20 23.43 15.05
CA GLU A 426 21.04 22.55 14.25
C GLU A 426 21.33 21.16 14.83
N ARG A 427 20.81 20.11 14.20
CA ARG A 427 21.48 18.82 14.15
C ARG A 427 22.22 18.73 12.82
N HIS A 428 23.56 18.68 12.90
CA HIS A 428 24.47 18.76 11.77
C HIS A 428 24.05 17.87 10.58
N ALA A 429 23.85 18.48 9.42
CA ALA A 429 23.75 17.78 8.14
C ALA A 429 25.15 17.27 7.74
N VAL A 430 25.29 15.95 7.64
CA VAL A 430 26.48 15.35 7.02
C VAL A 430 26.36 15.55 5.51
N LYS A 431 27.20 16.38 4.93
CA LYS A 431 27.38 16.50 3.48
C LYS A 431 28.05 15.23 2.96
N GLY A 432 27.29 14.40 2.27
CA GLY A 432 27.79 13.30 1.45
C GLY A 432 27.51 13.58 -0.01
N ASP A 433 28.51 13.41 -0.88
CA ASP A 433 28.38 13.57 -2.32
C ASP A 433 27.33 12.62 -2.92
N PRO A 434 26.49 13.11 -3.83
CA PRO A 434 25.40 12.29 -4.38
C PRO A 434 25.92 11.43 -5.54
N PHE A 435 25.78 10.12 -5.41
CA PHE A 435 25.77 9.23 -6.58
C PHE A 435 24.53 9.53 -7.43
N PRO A 436 24.64 9.49 -8.76
CA PRO A 436 23.50 9.79 -9.64
C PRO A 436 22.44 8.70 -9.54
N ILE A 437 21.30 9.05 -8.95
CA ILE A 437 20.10 8.20 -8.94
C ILE A 437 19.18 8.72 -10.05
N LEU A 438 18.92 7.88 -11.05
CA LEU A 438 17.94 8.17 -12.09
C LEU A 438 16.53 8.14 -11.49
N THR A 439 15.87 9.29 -11.49
CA THR A 439 14.44 9.39 -11.18
C THR A 439 13.64 9.22 -12.45
N ALA A 440 12.74 8.25 -12.48
CA ALA A 440 11.63 8.28 -13.42
C ALA A 440 10.71 9.43 -12.98
N THR A 441 10.70 10.52 -13.72
CA THR A 441 9.64 11.53 -13.64
C THR A 441 8.36 10.94 -14.25
N ARG A 442 7.23 11.14 -13.58
CA ARG A 442 5.89 10.73 -14.04
C ARG A 442 5.54 11.30 -15.40
#